data_790f55b703f6bfa39ee78124ed92cd5d
#
_entry.id   790f55b703f6bfa39ee78124ed92cd5d
#
_cell.length_a   1.000
_cell.length_b   1.000
_cell.length_c   1.000
_cell.angle_alpha   90.00
_cell.angle_beta   90.00
_cell.angle_gamma   90.00
#
_symmetry.space_group_name_H-M   'P 1'
#
loop_
_entity.id
_entity.type
_entity.pdbx_description
1 polymer ?
#
loop_
_entity_poly.entity_id
_entity_poly.type
_entity_poly.pdbx_seq_one_letter_code
_entity_poly.pdbx_strand_id
1 'polypeptide(L)'
;MTFQTIDRPEGRVAYSVDGRADAPLVVLVPGMGDLRSTWRDLAAALTAAGYRVAATDLRGHGDSDTTFSEHGDVATAGDVLALVEHLGGPAVLVGNSMGAGAAAWAAAERPDLVAGLVLTGPFLRDPTLSRAGRAIIRASYTALFARPWGARVWARYYGGTLSKGRHATWHDEHVAALRDAMSDAAHLRQFRLLCRQLTHAPVEARVGQVQTPALAFVGRLDPDFSDPVAEGAWIGEAIGAEVVMVDDVAHYPQHQAPDVVVPATLAFLEGLPRGESGAWPAGARA
;
A
#
# COMPACT_ATOMS: atom_id res chain seq x y z
N MET A 1 -15.67 -8.65 9.43
CA MET A 1 -15.03 -9.62 8.50
C MET A 1 -14.10 -10.52 9.31
N THR A 2 -14.15 -11.82 9.11
CA THR A 2 -13.16 -12.75 9.64
C THR A 2 -11.88 -12.59 8.86
N PHE A 3 -10.72 -12.49 9.53
CA PHE A 3 -9.42 -12.51 8.87
C PHE A 3 -8.82 -13.91 8.87
N GLN A 4 -7.91 -14.15 7.96
CA GLN A 4 -7.05 -15.32 7.83
C GLN A 4 -5.59 -14.88 7.99
N THR A 5 -4.67 -15.82 8.10
CA THR A 5 -3.25 -15.53 8.21
C THR A 5 -2.42 -16.41 7.28
N ILE A 6 -1.30 -15.86 6.79
CA ILE A 6 -0.22 -16.65 6.19
C ILE A 6 0.98 -16.70 7.13
N ASP A 7 1.65 -17.85 7.20
CA ASP A 7 2.87 -18.01 7.98
C ASP A 7 4.06 -17.35 7.26
N ARG A 8 4.86 -16.60 8.03
CA ARG A 8 6.13 -16.02 7.61
C ARG A 8 7.22 -16.42 8.61
N PRO A 9 8.50 -16.30 8.28
CA PRO A 9 9.59 -16.81 9.16
C PRO A 9 9.54 -16.29 10.60
N GLU A 10 9.06 -15.06 10.83
CA GLU A 10 9.06 -14.43 12.16
C GLU A 10 7.66 -14.24 12.77
N GLY A 11 6.60 -14.72 12.11
CA GLY A 11 5.23 -14.53 12.59
C GLY A 11 4.22 -14.70 11.47
N ARG A 12 2.98 -14.30 11.72
CA ARG A 12 1.88 -14.42 10.78
C ARG A 12 1.44 -13.04 10.29
N VAL A 13 1.14 -12.94 9.00
CA VAL A 13 0.55 -11.77 8.37
C VAL A 13 -0.93 -12.01 8.13
N ALA A 14 -1.76 -11.08 8.62
CA ALA A 14 -3.21 -11.18 8.51
C ALA A 14 -3.72 -10.60 7.19
N TYR A 15 -4.78 -11.21 6.65
CA TYR A 15 -5.50 -10.72 5.50
C TYR A 15 -6.99 -11.10 5.56
N SER A 16 -7.82 -10.36 4.89
CA SER A 16 -9.20 -10.75 4.57
C SER A 16 -9.29 -11.07 3.08
N VAL A 17 -10.19 -11.99 2.69
CA VAL A 17 -10.43 -12.31 1.30
C VAL A 17 -11.93 -12.46 1.05
N ASP A 18 -12.40 -11.82 -0.03
CA ASP A 18 -13.79 -11.87 -0.50
C ASP A 18 -13.82 -12.18 -2.00
N GLY A 19 -14.99 -12.59 -2.49
CA GLY A 19 -15.17 -12.98 -3.88
C GLY A 19 -14.98 -14.50 -4.13
N ARG A 20 -15.24 -14.92 -5.35
CA ARG A 20 -15.15 -16.34 -5.74
C ARG A 20 -13.69 -16.78 -5.82
N ALA A 21 -13.40 -18.00 -5.41
CA ALA A 21 -12.04 -18.53 -5.38
C ALA A 21 -11.38 -18.65 -6.78
N ASP A 22 -12.18 -18.80 -7.82
CA ASP A 22 -11.77 -18.91 -9.23
C ASP A 22 -11.76 -17.57 -9.98
N ALA A 23 -12.14 -16.47 -9.32
CA ALA A 23 -12.12 -15.13 -9.91
C ALA A 23 -10.70 -14.53 -9.94
N PRO A 24 -10.43 -13.58 -10.86
CA PRO A 24 -9.16 -12.92 -10.95
C PRO A 24 -8.78 -12.23 -9.63
N LEU A 25 -7.57 -12.50 -9.15
CA LEU A 25 -7.10 -12.05 -7.83
C LEU A 25 -6.61 -10.60 -7.87
N VAL A 26 -7.03 -9.81 -6.89
CA VAL A 26 -6.52 -8.48 -6.59
C VAL A 26 -6.06 -8.45 -5.14
N VAL A 27 -4.83 -8.02 -4.88
CA VAL A 27 -4.26 -7.91 -3.53
C VAL A 27 -4.06 -6.44 -3.16
N LEU A 28 -4.65 -6.01 -2.05
CA LEU A 28 -4.66 -4.63 -1.56
C LEU A 28 -3.68 -4.50 -0.39
N VAL A 29 -2.71 -3.59 -0.52
CA VAL A 29 -1.58 -3.42 0.40
C VAL A 29 -1.59 -1.99 0.98
N PRO A 30 -1.84 -1.80 2.28
CA PRO A 30 -1.90 -0.47 2.89
C PRO A 30 -0.52 0.17 3.01
N GLY A 31 -0.51 1.47 3.30
CA GLY A 31 0.68 2.22 3.62
C GLY A 31 1.16 2.00 5.05
N MET A 32 2.32 2.59 5.37
CA MET A 32 2.90 2.59 6.70
C MET A 32 1.91 3.13 7.74
N GLY A 33 1.70 2.38 8.82
CA GLY A 33 0.85 2.82 9.92
C GLY A 33 -0.64 2.80 9.62
N ASP A 34 -1.06 2.17 8.53
CA ASP A 34 -2.45 2.03 8.14
C ASP A 34 -2.96 0.59 8.40
N LEU A 35 -4.25 0.39 8.25
CA LEU A 35 -4.95 -0.88 8.38
C LEU A 35 -5.56 -1.28 7.03
N ARG A 36 -5.76 -2.58 6.79
CA ARG A 36 -6.42 -3.08 5.57
C ARG A 36 -7.82 -2.49 5.32
N SER A 37 -8.47 -1.94 6.37
CA SER A 37 -9.76 -1.26 6.25
C SER A 37 -9.73 0.06 5.47
N THR A 38 -8.55 0.62 5.17
CA THR A 38 -8.40 1.76 4.26
C THR A 38 -8.97 1.48 2.86
N TRP A 39 -9.05 0.20 2.50
CA TRP A 39 -9.51 -0.29 1.19
C TRP A 39 -11.01 -0.57 1.13
N ARG A 40 -11.78 -0.26 2.18
CA ARG A 40 -13.21 -0.59 2.36
C ARG A 40 -14.05 -0.38 1.10
N ASP A 41 -13.99 0.81 0.51
CA ASP A 41 -14.82 1.16 -0.65
C ASP A 41 -14.34 0.48 -1.93
N LEU A 42 -13.02 0.48 -2.17
CA LEU A 42 -12.44 -0.16 -3.34
C LEU A 42 -12.62 -1.69 -3.29
N ALA A 43 -12.40 -2.32 -2.14
CA ALA A 43 -12.57 -3.76 -1.98
C ALA A 43 -14.01 -4.19 -2.26
N ALA A 44 -14.99 -3.45 -1.74
CA ALA A 44 -16.41 -3.72 -1.97
C ALA A 44 -16.78 -3.58 -3.45
N ALA A 45 -16.29 -2.53 -4.12
CA ALA A 45 -16.55 -2.30 -5.54
C ALA A 45 -15.92 -3.38 -6.43
N LEU A 46 -14.67 -3.77 -6.16
CA LEU A 46 -13.98 -4.82 -6.90
C LEU A 46 -14.66 -6.19 -6.72
N THR A 47 -15.08 -6.53 -5.50
CA THR A 47 -15.80 -7.76 -5.22
C THR A 47 -17.16 -7.78 -5.95
N ALA A 48 -17.88 -6.66 -5.94
CA ALA A 48 -19.13 -6.51 -6.67
C ALA A 48 -18.95 -6.62 -8.20
N ALA A 49 -17.79 -6.22 -8.72
CA ALA A 49 -17.41 -6.37 -10.13
C ALA A 49 -16.90 -7.78 -10.49
N GLY A 50 -16.89 -8.71 -9.51
CA GLY A 50 -16.57 -10.12 -9.75
C GLY A 50 -15.10 -10.49 -9.60
N TYR A 51 -14.28 -9.65 -8.97
CA TYR A 51 -12.90 -9.99 -8.61
C TYR A 51 -12.82 -10.73 -7.27
N ARG A 52 -11.79 -11.54 -7.11
CA ARG A 52 -11.37 -12.06 -5.81
C ARG A 52 -10.43 -11.06 -5.17
N VAL A 53 -10.80 -10.50 -4.02
CA VAL A 53 -10.09 -9.38 -3.40
C VAL A 53 -9.52 -9.81 -2.06
N ALA A 54 -8.20 -9.72 -1.92
CA ALA A 54 -7.51 -9.95 -0.66
C ALA A 54 -6.91 -8.63 -0.16
N ALA A 55 -7.26 -8.20 1.05
CA ALA A 55 -6.67 -7.03 1.71
C ALA A 55 -5.81 -7.49 2.88
N THR A 56 -4.52 -7.15 2.86
CA THR A 56 -3.57 -7.54 3.92
C THR A 56 -3.34 -6.41 4.92
N ASP A 57 -3.05 -6.75 6.17
CA ASP A 57 -2.34 -5.84 7.06
C ASP A 57 -0.83 -5.97 6.82
N LEU A 58 -0.08 -4.92 7.11
CA LEU A 58 1.37 -5.02 7.13
C LEU A 58 1.83 -5.88 8.31
N ARG A 59 3.04 -6.45 8.22
CA ARG A 59 3.71 -7.06 9.37
C ARG A 59 3.77 -6.08 10.55
N GLY A 60 3.38 -6.53 11.74
CA GLY A 60 3.34 -5.71 12.93
C GLY A 60 2.17 -4.72 13.01
N HIS A 61 1.19 -4.76 12.09
CA HIS A 61 0.01 -3.89 12.06
C HIS A 61 -1.28 -4.71 12.12
N GLY A 62 -2.35 -4.07 12.54
CA GLY A 62 -3.69 -4.64 12.55
C GLY A 62 -3.77 -5.97 13.31
N ASP A 63 -4.20 -7.03 12.61
CA ASP A 63 -4.30 -8.38 13.15
C ASP A 63 -3.04 -9.25 12.87
N SER A 64 -1.99 -8.68 12.26
CA SER A 64 -0.71 -9.36 12.05
C SER A 64 0.10 -9.47 13.33
N ASP A 65 0.91 -10.53 13.46
CA ASP A 65 1.79 -10.73 14.61
C ASP A 65 2.81 -9.58 14.76
N THR A 66 3.25 -9.33 16.00
CA THR A 66 4.18 -8.25 16.36
C THR A 66 5.60 -8.75 16.68
N THR A 67 6.01 -9.84 16.04
CA THR A 67 7.27 -10.54 16.27
C THR A 67 8.36 -10.24 15.25
N PHE A 68 8.03 -9.45 14.22
CA PHE A 68 8.92 -9.15 13.11
C PHE A 68 10.08 -8.22 13.49
N SER A 69 11.27 -8.52 13.00
CA SER A 69 12.49 -7.73 13.17
C SER A 69 12.81 -6.86 11.95
N GLU A 70 12.31 -7.23 10.77
CA GLU A 70 12.53 -6.51 9.52
C GLU A 70 11.24 -5.93 8.97
N HIS A 71 11.32 -4.68 8.46
CA HIS A 71 10.22 -3.91 7.91
C HIS A 71 10.64 -3.13 6.65
N GLY A 72 9.67 -2.50 6.00
CA GLY A 72 9.85 -1.67 4.81
C GLY A 72 9.44 -2.38 3.52
N ASP A 73 9.75 -1.77 2.38
CA ASP A 73 9.22 -2.16 1.07
C ASP A 73 9.54 -3.62 0.73
N VAL A 74 10.80 -4.04 0.86
CA VAL A 74 11.26 -5.39 0.48
C VAL A 74 10.61 -6.46 1.34
N ALA A 75 10.56 -6.24 2.65
CA ALA A 75 9.94 -7.16 3.58
C ALA A 75 8.43 -7.31 3.33
N THR A 76 7.75 -6.18 3.08
CA THR A 76 6.33 -6.16 2.72
C THR A 76 6.09 -6.81 1.36
N ALA A 77 6.94 -6.55 0.36
CA ALA A 77 6.85 -7.20 -0.95
C ALA A 77 6.98 -8.73 -0.85
N GLY A 78 7.88 -9.22 0.00
CA GLY A 78 8.01 -10.65 0.29
C GLY A 78 6.76 -11.26 0.92
N ASP A 79 6.07 -10.51 1.80
CA ASP A 79 4.79 -10.96 2.38
C ASP A 79 3.67 -10.98 1.33
N VAL A 80 3.61 -9.95 0.49
CA VAL A 80 2.63 -9.84 -0.59
C VAL A 80 2.80 -10.96 -1.62
N LEU A 81 4.03 -11.23 -2.05
CA LEU A 81 4.32 -12.34 -2.98
C LEU A 81 3.92 -13.70 -2.38
N ALA A 82 4.23 -13.93 -1.09
CA ALA A 82 3.80 -15.15 -0.41
C ALA A 82 2.27 -15.26 -0.32
N LEU A 83 1.56 -14.15 -0.11
CA LEU A 83 0.10 -14.13 -0.12
C LEU A 83 -0.47 -14.43 -1.52
N VAL A 84 0.13 -13.85 -2.56
CA VAL A 84 -0.24 -14.12 -3.97
C VAL A 84 -0.07 -15.62 -4.29
N GLU A 85 1.06 -16.22 -3.93
CA GLU A 85 1.32 -17.66 -4.13
C GLU A 85 0.34 -18.51 -3.33
N HIS A 86 0.08 -18.16 -2.06
CA HIS A 86 -0.87 -18.86 -1.18
C HIS A 86 -2.30 -18.85 -1.75
N LEU A 87 -2.70 -17.76 -2.39
CA LEU A 87 -4.02 -17.61 -2.99
C LEU A 87 -4.13 -18.15 -4.42
N GLY A 88 -3.03 -18.67 -4.99
CA GLY A 88 -2.98 -19.28 -6.31
C GLY A 88 -2.85 -18.26 -7.45
N GLY A 89 -2.19 -17.10 -7.20
CA GLY A 89 -1.97 -16.04 -8.20
C GLY A 89 -1.56 -16.51 -9.57
N PRO A 90 -1.35 -15.61 -10.53
CA PRO A 90 -0.94 -14.21 -10.40
C PRO A 90 -2.06 -13.25 -9.96
N ALA A 91 -1.67 -12.04 -9.56
CA ALA A 91 -2.57 -11.01 -9.04
C ALA A 91 -2.28 -9.62 -9.62
N VAL A 92 -3.28 -8.75 -9.62
CA VAL A 92 -3.04 -7.31 -9.66
C VAL A 92 -2.77 -6.83 -8.23
N LEU A 93 -1.70 -6.07 -8.04
CA LEU A 93 -1.37 -5.48 -6.75
C LEU A 93 -1.85 -4.03 -6.69
N VAL A 94 -2.59 -3.71 -5.65
CA VAL A 94 -3.03 -2.34 -5.36
C VAL A 94 -2.34 -1.89 -4.09
N GLY A 95 -1.51 -0.87 -4.17
CA GLY A 95 -0.71 -0.41 -3.04
C GLY A 95 -0.90 1.07 -2.74
N ASN A 96 -0.84 1.43 -1.46
CA ASN A 96 -0.77 2.83 -1.03
C ASN A 96 0.59 3.13 -0.41
N SER A 97 1.18 4.30 -0.74
CA SER A 97 2.37 4.79 -0.04
C SER A 97 3.54 3.77 -0.09
N MET A 98 4.05 3.34 1.05
CA MET A 98 5.01 2.24 1.18
C MET A 98 4.48 0.93 0.56
N GLY A 99 3.18 0.64 0.69
CA GLY A 99 2.56 -0.53 0.05
C GLY A 99 2.63 -0.47 -1.48
N ALA A 100 2.60 0.74 -2.06
CA ALA A 100 2.83 0.95 -3.49
C ALA A 100 4.29 0.68 -3.89
N GLY A 101 5.25 1.12 -3.07
CA GLY A 101 6.67 0.79 -3.24
C GLY A 101 6.91 -0.72 -3.18
N ALA A 102 6.30 -1.39 -2.20
CA ALA A 102 6.37 -2.84 -2.07
C ALA A 102 5.76 -3.57 -3.29
N ALA A 103 4.63 -3.09 -3.82
CA ALA A 103 3.99 -3.65 -5.01
C ALA A 103 4.88 -3.48 -6.26
N ALA A 104 5.50 -2.30 -6.45
CA ALA A 104 6.43 -2.06 -7.55
C ALA A 104 7.67 -2.93 -7.44
N TRP A 105 8.25 -3.09 -6.23
CA TRP A 105 9.37 -3.99 -6.01
C TRP A 105 9.00 -5.45 -6.30
N ALA A 106 7.81 -5.89 -5.87
CA ALA A 106 7.31 -7.24 -6.12
C ALA A 106 7.14 -7.51 -7.63
N ALA A 107 6.65 -6.54 -8.39
CA ALA A 107 6.52 -6.65 -9.84
C ALA A 107 7.87 -6.76 -10.55
N ALA A 108 8.90 -6.05 -10.08
CA ALA A 108 10.27 -6.18 -10.60
C ALA A 108 10.94 -7.51 -10.22
N GLU A 109 10.62 -8.07 -9.03
CA GLU A 109 11.19 -9.32 -8.53
C GLU A 109 10.52 -10.56 -9.13
N ARG A 110 9.18 -10.55 -9.23
CA ARG A 110 8.36 -11.66 -9.68
C ARG A 110 7.32 -11.21 -10.71
N PRO A 111 7.75 -10.78 -11.91
CA PRO A 111 6.84 -10.36 -12.97
C PRO A 111 5.86 -11.46 -13.38
N ASP A 112 6.19 -12.72 -13.15
CA ASP A 112 5.31 -13.87 -13.36
C ASP A 112 4.11 -13.94 -12.41
N LEU A 113 4.18 -13.27 -11.25
CA LEU A 113 3.12 -13.23 -10.24
C LEU A 113 2.33 -11.92 -10.22
N VAL A 114 2.77 -10.88 -10.94
CA VAL A 114 2.15 -9.56 -10.91
C VAL A 114 1.63 -9.17 -12.29
N ALA A 115 0.31 -9.21 -12.46
CA ALA A 115 -0.36 -8.96 -13.73
C ALA A 115 -0.62 -7.47 -14.00
N GLY A 116 -0.64 -6.63 -12.97
CA GLY A 116 -0.88 -5.19 -13.06
C GLY A 116 -0.61 -4.51 -11.72
N LEU A 117 -0.41 -3.20 -11.77
CA LEU A 117 -0.19 -2.34 -10.61
C LEU A 117 -1.21 -1.22 -10.56
N VAL A 118 -1.83 -0.99 -9.39
CA VAL A 118 -2.61 0.22 -9.09
C VAL A 118 -2.00 0.86 -7.85
N LEU A 119 -1.47 2.06 -7.98
CA LEU A 119 -0.66 2.71 -6.97
C LEU A 119 -1.32 4.01 -6.52
N THR A 120 -1.52 4.21 -5.22
CA THR A 120 -2.10 5.43 -4.65
C THR A 120 -1.10 6.13 -3.73
N GLY A 121 -0.81 7.42 -3.97
CA GLY A 121 0.21 8.16 -3.25
C GLY A 121 1.56 7.44 -3.20
N PRO A 122 2.10 6.91 -4.33
CA PRO A 122 3.17 5.91 -4.29
C PRO A 122 4.52 6.50 -3.92
N PHE A 123 5.24 5.85 -3.00
CA PHE A 123 6.65 6.09 -2.75
C PHE A 123 7.52 5.08 -3.50
N LEU A 124 8.09 5.50 -4.63
CA LEU A 124 9.01 4.68 -5.44
C LEU A 124 10.48 5.09 -5.29
N ARG A 125 10.75 6.19 -4.57
CA ARG A 125 12.09 6.69 -4.25
C ARG A 125 12.10 7.39 -2.90
N ASP A 126 13.30 7.47 -2.30
CA ASP A 126 13.50 8.26 -1.10
C ASP A 126 13.37 9.77 -1.39
N PRO A 127 12.77 10.57 -0.50
CA PRO A 127 12.84 12.03 -0.59
C PRO A 127 14.31 12.50 -0.61
N THR A 128 14.58 13.54 -1.41
CA THR A 128 15.92 14.13 -1.52
C THR A 128 16.33 14.83 -0.21
N LEU A 129 16.96 14.09 0.67
CA LEU A 129 17.41 14.58 1.97
C LEU A 129 18.91 14.34 2.16
N SER A 130 19.59 15.27 2.84
CA SER A 130 20.97 15.04 3.28
C SER A 130 21.05 13.88 4.29
N ARG A 131 22.24 13.27 4.44
CA ARG A 131 22.46 12.22 5.47
C ARG A 131 22.09 12.70 6.87
N ALA A 132 22.43 13.95 7.21
CA ALA A 132 22.07 14.55 8.48
C ALA A 132 20.55 14.74 8.61
N GLY A 133 19.87 15.20 7.57
CA GLY A 133 18.41 15.34 7.54
C GLY A 133 17.70 14.01 7.78
N ARG A 134 18.12 12.93 7.10
CA ARG A 134 17.58 11.58 7.35
C ARG A 134 17.81 11.10 8.79
N ALA A 135 18.99 11.33 9.35
CA ALA A 135 19.28 10.97 10.73
C ALA A 135 18.40 11.74 11.74
N ILE A 136 18.17 13.02 11.51
CA ILE A 136 17.31 13.87 12.34
C ILE A 136 15.86 13.36 12.28
N ILE A 137 15.32 13.08 11.07
CA ILE A 137 13.97 12.56 10.91
C ILE A 137 13.81 11.21 11.61
N ARG A 138 14.75 10.28 11.42
CA ARG A 138 14.72 8.98 12.12
C ARG A 138 14.77 9.12 13.65
N ALA A 139 15.55 10.06 14.16
CA ALA A 139 15.60 10.35 15.59
C ALA A 139 14.27 10.96 16.08
N SER A 140 13.68 11.89 15.30
CA SER A 140 12.41 12.52 15.63
C SER A 140 11.26 11.50 15.71
N TYR A 141 11.19 10.52 14.81
CA TYR A 141 10.19 9.45 14.86
C TYR A 141 10.26 8.65 16.17
N THR A 142 11.46 8.45 16.71
CA THR A 142 11.65 7.76 17.99
C THR A 142 10.97 8.50 19.14
N ALA A 143 11.05 9.83 19.17
CA ALA A 143 10.41 10.68 20.18
C ALA A 143 8.92 10.88 19.90
N LEU A 144 8.55 11.21 18.65
CA LEU A 144 7.17 11.49 18.23
C LEU A 144 6.24 10.30 18.47
N PHE A 145 6.71 9.09 18.18
CA PHE A 145 5.92 7.87 18.35
C PHE A 145 6.24 7.10 19.64
N ALA A 146 6.79 7.78 20.65
CA ALA A 146 6.99 7.19 21.97
C ALA A 146 5.67 7.07 22.75
N ARG A 147 5.63 6.15 23.73
CA ARG A 147 4.54 6.09 24.72
C ARG A 147 4.67 7.25 25.72
N PRO A 148 3.54 7.76 26.21
CA PRO A 148 2.15 7.34 25.99
C PRO A 148 1.44 8.04 24.82
N TRP A 149 2.10 8.95 24.09
CA TRP A 149 1.46 9.85 23.13
C TRP A 149 1.52 9.38 21.68
N GLY A 150 2.39 8.43 21.33
CA GLY A 150 2.71 8.06 19.95
C GLY A 150 1.49 7.69 19.09
N ALA A 151 0.56 6.91 19.63
CA ALA A 151 -0.68 6.56 18.93
C ALA A 151 -1.55 7.80 18.59
N ARG A 152 -1.64 8.75 19.52
CA ARG A 152 -2.40 10.00 19.30
C ARG A 152 -1.71 10.91 18.30
N VAL A 153 -0.38 10.97 18.33
CA VAL A 153 0.42 11.77 17.38
C VAL A 153 0.22 11.23 15.98
N TRP A 154 0.34 9.91 15.81
CA TRP A 154 0.11 9.28 14.51
C TRP A 154 -1.31 9.51 14.00
N ALA A 155 -2.33 9.19 14.80
CA ALA A 155 -3.73 9.38 14.41
C ALA A 155 -4.04 10.83 14.01
N ARG A 156 -3.47 11.82 14.74
CA ARG A 156 -3.63 13.24 14.40
C ARG A 156 -2.93 13.61 13.08
N TYR A 157 -1.73 13.07 12.83
CA TYR A 157 -1.00 13.32 11.60
C TYR A 157 -1.72 12.68 10.40
N TYR A 158 -2.12 11.42 10.55
CA TYR A 158 -2.89 10.68 9.56
C TYR A 158 -4.21 11.40 9.21
N GLY A 159 -5.05 11.63 10.21
CA GLY A 159 -6.39 12.19 10.01
C GLY A 159 -6.42 13.67 9.62
N GLY A 160 -5.35 14.43 9.92
CA GLY A 160 -5.28 15.85 9.61
C GLY A 160 -4.39 16.16 8.40
N THR A 161 -3.08 15.93 8.55
CA THR A 161 -2.10 16.37 7.55
C THR A 161 -2.11 15.48 6.30
N LEU A 162 -2.05 14.16 6.48
CA LEU A 162 -2.02 13.19 5.38
C LEU A 162 -3.39 13.02 4.70
N SER A 163 -4.48 13.36 5.37
CA SER A 163 -5.84 13.28 4.82
C SER A 163 -6.44 14.66 4.49
N LYS A 164 -5.61 15.68 4.26
CA LYS A 164 -6.09 17.03 3.91
C LYS A 164 -6.98 16.99 2.66
N GLY A 165 -8.05 17.80 2.65
CA GLY A 165 -9.03 17.88 1.55
C GLY A 165 -10.28 17.04 1.82
N ARG A 166 -10.72 16.29 0.83
CA ARG A 166 -11.92 15.43 0.92
C ARG A 166 -11.72 14.28 1.92
N HIS A 167 -12.83 13.85 2.53
CA HIS A 167 -12.83 12.69 3.44
C HIS A 167 -13.96 11.73 3.07
N ALA A 168 -13.69 10.42 3.25
CA ALA A 168 -14.75 9.41 3.29
C ALA A 168 -15.67 9.63 4.49
N THR A 169 -16.91 9.20 4.40
CA THR A 169 -17.89 9.30 5.51
C THR A 169 -17.48 8.55 6.76
N TRP A 170 -16.62 7.53 6.61
CA TRP A 170 -16.08 6.69 7.67
C TRP A 170 -14.67 7.09 8.14
N HIS A 171 -14.16 8.25 7.69
CA HIS A 171 -12.81 8.72 7.98
C HIS A 171 -12.50 8.76 9.48
N ASP A 172 -13.37 9.39 10.27
CA ASP A 172 -13.15 9.53 11.73
C ASP A 172 -13.17 8.18 12.45
N GLU A 173 -14.02 7.24 12.00
CA GLU A 173 -14.04 5.86 12.49
C GLU A 173 -12.70 5.16 12.21
N HIS A 174 -12.17 5.32 11.02
CA HIS A 174 -10.89 4.72 10.62
C HIS A 174 -9.71 5.31 11.42
N VAL A 175 -9.67 6.63 11.58
CA VAL A 175 -8.66 7.32 12.42
C VAL A 175 -8.72 6.85 13.88
N ALA A 176 -9.92 6.63 14.41
CA ALA A 176 -10.09 6.07 15.75
C ALA A 176 -9.56 4.62 15.82
N ALA A 177 -9.86 3.78 14.83
CA ALA A 177 -9.36 2.42 14.75
C ALA A 177 -7.82 2.36 14.67
N LEU A 178 -7.20 3.24 13.87
CA LEU A 178 -5.74 3.39 13.81
C LEU A 178 -5.14 3.72 15.17
N ARG A 179 -5.72 4.72 15.85
CA ARG A 179 -5.27 5.12 17.20
C ARG A 179 -5.37 3.96 18.18
N ASP A 180 -6.48 3.23 18.15
CA ASP A 180 -6.74 2.15 19.09
C ASP A 180 -5.78 0.97 18.84
N ALA A 181 -5.54 0.59 17.58
CA ALA A 181 -4.54 -0.41 17.21
C ALA A 181 -3.12 0.00 17.66
N MET A 182 -2.73 1.25 17.41
CA MET A 182 -1.42 1.79 17.82
C MET A 182 -1.30 2.03 19.35
N SER A 183 -2.39 1.98 20.11
CA SER A 183 -2.36 2.10 21.58
C SER A 183 -1.81 0.83 22.22
N ASP A 184 -1.85 -0.31 21.55
CA ASP A 184 -1.11 -1.50 21.96
C ASP A 184 0.41 -1.26 21.90
N ALA A 185 1.12 -1.71 22.94
CA ALA A 185 2.56 -1.43 23.08
C ALA A 185 3.40 -2.18 22.05
N ALA A 186 2.97 -3.38 21.64
CA ALA A 186 3.70 -4.20 20.70
C ALA A 186 3.54 -3.64 19.27
N HIS A 187 2.32 -3.27 18.85
CA HIS A 187 2.06 -2.63 17.57
C HIS A 187 2.80 -1.28 17.43
N LEU A 188 2.73 -0.43 18.45
CA LEU A 188 3.47 0.84 18.43
C LEU A 188 4.99 0.64 18.36
N ARG A 189 5.52 -0.42 18.99
CA ARG A 189 6.94 -0.78 18.87
C ARG A 189 7.28 -1.19 17.44
N GLN A 190 6.44 -2.00 16.78
CA GLN A 190 6.61 -2.42 15.39
C GLN A 190 6.55 -1.22 14.43
N PHE A 191 5.58 -0.34 14.59
CA PHE A 191 5.48 0.89 13.82
C PHE A 191 6.74 1.77 13.95
N ARG A 192 7.26 1.93 15.18
CA ARG A 192 8.52 2.68 15.41
C ARG A 192 9.73 2.00 14.75
N LEU A 193 9.75 0.68 14.74
CA LEU A 193 10.82 -0.08 14.08
C LEU A 193 10.75 0.13 12.56
N LEU A 194 9.57 0.05 11.99
CA LEU A 194 9.32 0.38 10.58
C LEU A 194 9.80 1.80 10.25
N CYS A 195 9.38 2.83 11.01
CA CYS A 195 9.80 4.22 10.78
C CYS A 195 11.33 4.42 10.79
N ARG A 196 12.05 3.59 11.54
CA ARG A 196 13.52 3.65 11.61
C ARG A 196 14.22 2.95 10.47
N GLN A 197 13.61 1.90 9.93
CA GLN A 197 14.17 1.06 8.86
C GLN A 197 13.76 1.52 7.47
N LEU A 198 12.62 2.23 7.35
CA LEU A 198 12.06 2.60 6.07
C LEU A 198 13.04 3.40 5.21
N THR A 199 13.22 2.92 4.00
CA THR A 199 13.88 3.56 2.87
C THR A 199 13.32 2.96 1.59
N HIS A 200 13.09 3.80 0.60
CA HIS A 200 12.60 3.40 -0.72
C HIS A 200 13.74 3.19 -1.73
N ALA A 201 15.01 3.32 -1.28
CA ALA A 201 16.18 3.12 -2.14
C ALA A 201 16.23 1.73 -2.83
N PRO A 202 15.79 0.61 -2.21
CA PRO A 202 15.72 -0.67 -2.90
C PRO A 202 14.67 -0.70 -4.02
N VAL A 203 13.58 0.07 -3.89
CA VAL A 203 12.54 0.24 -4.91
C VAL A 203 13.10 1.09 -6.05
N GLU A 204 13.66 2.27 -5.73
CA GLU A 204 14.26 3.20 -6.68
C GLU A 204 15.30 2.52 -7.59
N ALA A 205 16.13 1.64 -7.00
CA ALA A 205 17.13 0.87 -7.75
C ALA A 205 16.54 -0.10 -8.78
N ARG A 206 15.24 -0.38 -8.71
CA ARG A 206 14.57 -1.39 -9.54
C ARG A 206 13.39 -0.85 -10.34
N VAL A 207 13.01 0.44 -10.21
CA VAL A 207 11.87 1.01 -10.95
C VAL A 207 11.99 0.80 -12.46
N GLY A 208 13.17 0.91 -13.03
CA GLY A 208 13.41 0.66 -14.46
C GLY A 208 13.26 -0.80 -14.90
N GLN A 209 13.08 -1.74 -13.97
CA GLN A 209 12.80 -3.15 -14.25
C GLN A 209 11.29 -3.46 -14.23
N VAL A 210 10.46 -2.53 -13.76
CA VAL A 210 9.00 -2.69 -13.75
C VAL A 210 8.48 -2.53 -15.18
N GLN A 211 7.99 -3.63 -15.75
CA GLN A 211 7.37 -3.66 -17.09
C GLN A 211 5.88 -3.99 -17.02
N THR A 212 5.38 -4.20 -15.83
CA THR A 212 3.98 -4.51 -15.55
C THR A 212 3.11 -3.29 -15.83
N PRO A 213 1.97 -3.41 -16.54
CA PRO A 213 1.03 -2.31 -16.71
C PRO A 213 0.67 -1.65 -15.38
N ALA A 214 0.70 -0.32 -15.33
CA ALA A 214 0.54 0.41 -14.09
C ALA A 214 -0.38 1.63 -14.24
N LEU A 215 -1.24 1.84 -13.22
CA LEU A 215 -2.07 3.01 -13.01
C LEU A 215 -1.68 3.64 -11.67
N ALA A 216 -1.44 4.94 -11.63
CA ALA A 216 -1.09 5.63 -10.40
C ALA A 216 -2.03 6.81 -10.12
N PHE A 217 -2.39 7.00 -8.86
CA PHE A 217 -3.17 8.13 -8.37
C PHE A 217 -2.31 8.97 -7.43
N VAL A 218 -2.20 10.26 -7.71
CA VAL A 218 -1.45 11.20 -6.88
C VAL A 218 -2.35 12.36 -6.47
N GLY A 219 -2.53 12.53 -5.16
CA GLY A 219 -3.29 13.65 -4.62
C GLY A 219 -2.53 14.97 -4.75
N ARG A 220 -3.19 16.03 -5.24
CA ARG A 220 -2.54 17.35 -5.41
C ARG A 220 -2.19 18.04 -4.09
N LEU A 221 -2.80 17.61 -2.99
CA LEU A 221 -2.55 18.14 -1.65
C LEU A 221 -1.62 17.25 -0.83
N ASP A 222 -1.00 16.22 -1.43
CA ASP A 222 -0.15 15.28 -0.72
C ASP A 222 1.07 15.99 -0.10
N PRO A 223 1.15 16.06 1.24
CA PRO A 223 2.19 16.81 1.91
C PRO A 223 3.56 16.12 1.91
N ASP A 224 3.60 14.84 1.54
CA ASP A 224 4.82 14.05 1.52
C ASP A 224 5.65 14.33 0.27
N PHE A 225 5.05 14.96 -0.76
CA PHE A 225 5.73 15.41 -1.95
C PHE A 225 5.87 16.95 -1.96
N SER A 226 7.07 17.44 -2.19
CA SER A 226 7.32 18.88 -2.34
C SER A 226 6.60 19.48 -3.56
N ASP A 227 6.42 18.67 -4.60
CA ASP A 227 5.65 18.96 -5.81
C ASP A 227 4.98 17.66 -6.29
N PRO A 228 3.69 17.43 -5.89
CA PRO A 228 2.96 16.23 -6.29
C PRO A 228 2.79 16.07 -7.80
N VAL A 229 2.76 17.18 -8.56
CA VAL A 229 2.62 17.12 -10.02
C VAL A 229 3.92 16.62 -10.66
N ALA A 230 5.06 17.16 -10.21
CA ALA A 230 6.36 16.71 -10.66
C ALA A 230 6.64 15.26 -10.25
N GLU A 231 6.20 14.84 -9.06
CA GLU A 231 6.33 13.45 -8.61
C GLU A 231 5.46 12.51 -9.47
N GLY A 232 4.22 12.90 -9.77
CA GLY A 232 3.35 12.12 -10.67
C GLY A 232 3.96 11.96 -12.06
N ALA A 233 4.51 13.04 -12.64
CA ALA A 233 5.20 12.97 -13.92
C ALA A 233 6.40 12.01 -13.89
N TRP A 234 7.22 12.08 -12.82
CA TRP A 234 8.36 11.18 -12.65
C TRP A 234 7.92 9.71 -12.51
N ILE A 235 6.84 9.43 -11.76
CA ILE A 235 6.28 8.07 -11.62
C ILE A 235 5.87 7.53 -12.99
N GLY A 236 5.15 8.36 -13.80
CA GLY A 236 4.75 7.98 -15.16
C GLY A 236 5.95 7.62 -16.05
N GLU A 237 7.03 8.39 -15.99
CA GLU A 237 8.26 8.13 -16.74
C GLU A 237 9.02 6.90 -16.21
N ALA A 238 9.10 6.73 -14.88
CA ALA A 238 9.94 5.72 -14.26
C ALA A 238 9.44 4.28 -14.46
N ILE A 239 8.11 4.08 -14.47
CA ILE A 239 7.50 2.76 -14.58
C ILE A 239 6.47 2.64 -15.72
N GLY A 240 6.35 3.65 -16.59
CA GLY A 240 5.36 3.65 -17.68
C GLY A 240 3.91 3.68 -17.20
N ALA A 241 3.64 4.24 -16.01
CA ALA A 241 2.30 4.29 -15.46
C ALA A 241 1.43 5.35 -16.11
N GLU A 242 0.15 5.04 -16.33
CA GLU A 242 -0.88 6.07 -16.47
C GLU A 242 -1.05 6.78 -15.13
N VAL A 243 -1.02 8.12 -15.12
CA VAL A 243 -1.08 8.90 -13.86
C VAL A 243 -2.32 9.76 -13.83
N VAL A 244 -3.13 9.57 -12.79
CA VAL A 244 -4.31 10.37 -12.48
C VAL A 244 -3.99 11.31 -11.31
N MET A 245 -3.94 12.61 -11.59
CA MET A 245 -3.83 13.65 -10.55
C MET A 245 -5.20 13.90 -9.95
N VAL A 246 -5.33 13.74 -8.62
CA VAL A 246 -6.63 13.85 -7.93
C VAL A 246 -6.71 15.18 -7.18
N ASP A 247 -7.71 16.00 -7.55
CA ASP A 247 -7.95 17.31 -6.95
C ASP A 247 -8.58 17.20 -5.56
N ASP A 248 -8.23 18.11 -4.67
CA ASP A 248 -8.72 18.20 -3.27
C ASP A 248 -8.52 16.92 -2.46
N VAL A 249 -7.42 16.20 -2.75
CA VAL A 249 -7.01 14.94 -2.14
C VAL A 249 -5.54 14.99 -1.75
N ALA A 250 -5.20 14.45 -0.60
CA ALA A 250 -3.84 14.32 -0.12
C ALA A 250 -3.29 12.89 -0.34
N HIS A 251 -2.81 12.22 0.72
CA HIS A 251 -2.00 11.00 0.63
C HIS A 251 -2.81 9.71 0.40
N TYR A 252 -4.13 9.76 0.56
CA TYR A 252 -5.00 8.57 0.53
C TYR A 252 -6.10 8.66 -0.55
N PRO A 253 -5.76 8.74 -1.86
CA PRO A 253 -6.75 8.81 -2.93
C PRO A 253 -7.82 7.73 -2.84
N GLN A 254 -7.45 6.50 -2.43
CA GLN A 254 -8.32 5.34 -2.34
C GLN A 254 -9.53 5.52 -1.41
N HIS A 255 -9.39 6.31 -0.35
CA HIS A 255 -10.49 6.57 0.56
C HIS A 255 -10.96 8.04 0.55
N GLN A 256 -10.14 8.97 0.09
CA GLN A 256 -10.55 10.37 -0.02
C GLN A 256 -11.41 10.64 -1.27
N ALA A 257 -11.16 9.90 -2.36
CA ALA A 257 -11.87 10.07 -3.63
C ALA A 257 -12.23 8.71 -4.27
N PRO A 258 -13.03 7.86 -3.61
CA PRO A 258 -13.43 6.57 -4.18
C PRO A 258 -14.22 6.74 -5.48
N ASP A 259 -14.93 7.86 -5.66
CA ASP A 259 -15.63 8.23 -6.90
C ASP A 259 -14.70 8.44 -8.11
N VAL A 260 -13.41 8.71 -7.89
CA VAL A 260 -12.37 8.80 -8.92
C VAL A 260 -11.60 7.48 -9.03
N VAL A 261 -11.14 6.95 -7.89
CA VAL A 261 -10.25 5.78 -7.86
C VAL A 261 -10.96 4.50 -8.30
N VAL A 262 -12.20 4.28 -7.86
CA VAL A 262 -12.93 3.04 -8.17
C VAL A 262 -13.19 2.89 -9.67
N PRO A 263 -13.83 3.83 -10.38
CA PRO A 263 -14.11 3.65 -11.80
C PRO A 263 -12.84 3.56 -12.66
N ALA A 264 -11.79 4.34 -12.36
CA ALA A 264 -10.54 4.26 -13.09
C ALA A 264 -9.81 2.93 -12.86
N THR A 265 -9.83 2.42 -11.62
CA THR A 265 -9.28 1.08 -11.31
C THR A 265 -10.03 -0.01 -12.05
N LEU A 266 -11.36 0.02 -12.07
CA LEU A 266 -12.15 -0.97 -12.80
C LEU A 266 -11.87 -0.94 -14.29
N ALA A 267 -11.82 0.25 -14.91
CA ALA A 267 -11.50 0.40 -16.32
C ALA A 267 -10.07 -0.12 -16.64
N PHE A 268 -9.09 0.17 -15.80
CA PHE A 268 -7.75 -0.36 -15.93
C PHE A 268 -7.73 -1.89 -15.87
N LEU A 269 -8.41 -2.49 -14.89
CA LEU A 269 -8.49 -3.95 -14.75
C LEU A 269 -9.20 -4.63 -15.92
N GLU A 270 -10.22 -4.01 -16.51
CA GLU A 270 -10.90 -4.49 -17.70
C GLU A 270 -9.99 -4.48 -18.93
N GLY A 271 -9.08 -3.52 -19.03
CA GLY A 271 -8.10 -3.40 -20.11
C GLY A 271 -6.92 -4.39 -20.03
N LEU A 272 -6.70 -5.05 -18.88
CA LEU A 272 -5.61 -6.00 -18.75
C LEU A 272 -5.89 -7.33 -19.48
N PRO A 273 -4.86 -7.98 -20.05
CA PRO A 273 -4.98 -9.29 -20.66
C PRO A 273 -5.56 -10.32 -19.70
N ARG A 274 -6.38 -11.23 -20.22
CA ARG A 274 -6.95 -12.38 -19.48
C ARG A 274 -6.50 -13.68 -20.12
N GLY A 275 -6.22 -14.68 -19.28
CA GLY A 275 -6.06 -16.06 -19.76
C GLY A 275 -7.39 -16.69 -20.18
N GLU A 276 -7.35 -17.87 -20.80
CA GLU A 276 -8.54 -18.61 -21.26
C GLU A 276 -9.54 -18.90 -20.13
N SER A 277 -9.06 -19.06 -18.89
CA SER A 277 -9.90 -19.25 -17.70
C SER A 277 -10.53 -17.95 -17.15
N GLY A 278 -10.21 -16.79 -17.75
CA GLY A 278 -10.58 -15.48 -17.22
C GLY A 278 -9.70 -14.97 -16.08
N ALA A 279 -8.79 -15.80 -15.57
CA ALA A 279 -7.77 -15.39 -14.58
C ALA A 279 -6.68 -14.52 -15.24
N TRP A 280 -5.85 -13.89 -14.44
CA TRP A 280 -4.67 -13.17 -14.93
C TRP A 280 -3.68 -14.16 -15.55
N PRO A 281 -3.09 -13.87 -16.73
CA PRO A 281 -2.03 -14.70 -17.26
C PRO A 281 -0.77 -14.56 -16.39
N ALA A 282 0.00 -15.62 -16.27
CA ALA A 282 1.35 -15.49 -15.72
C ALA A 282 2.17 -14.55 -16.61
N GLY A 283 2.81 -13.55 -16.00
CA GLY A 283 3.73 -12.67 -16.72
C GLY A 283 4.91 -13.44 -17.30
N ALA A 284 5.53 -12.93 -18.35
CA ALA A 284 6.75 -13.52 -18.89
C ALA A 284 7.87 -13.36 -17.84
N ARG A 285 8.54 -14.46 -17.51
CA ARG A 285 9.80 -14.38 -16.79
C ARG A 285 10.82 -13.74 -17.73
N ALA A 286 11.47 -12.66 -17.28
CA ALA A 286 12.57 -12.03 -18.00
C ALA A 286 13.78 -12.96 -18.10
#